data_cd5b0cb90ecb676e2dbe250539170fe5
#
_entry.id   cd5b0cb90ecb676e2dbe250539170fe5
#
_cell.length_a   1.000
_cell.length_b   1.000
_cell.length_c   1.000
_cell.angle_alpha   90.00
_cell.angle_beta   90.00
_cell.angle_gamma   90.00
#
_symmetry.space_group_name_H-M   'P 1'
#
loop_
_entity.id
_entity.type
_entity.pdbx_description
1 polymer ?
#
loop_
_entity_poly.entity_id
_entity_poly.type
_entity_poly.pdbx_seq_one_letter_code
_entity_poly.pdbx_strand_id
1 'polypeptide(L)'
;MKNIKNKILSKTFLDTLLFRQNKWHQHGVFLHTLRVVYYTLKAKEYKLLGGAFFHDIGKPFVAFEKYDDEIPFKEYSFTDHEETSYQLIKNWFFLSEYTKKIVRYHYLLRDMNWSKDEDQARYKSKKAIWDTLDDDMKDDLARFLVYDDQGKGKKKI
;
A
#
# COMPACT_ATOMS: atom_id res chain seq x y z
N MET A 1 4.52 18.96 -2.83
CA MET A 1 4.96 18.75 -1.43
C MET A 1 4.51 19.82 -0.41
N LYS A 2 3.71 20.83 -0.79
CA LYS A 2 3.39 21.97 0.13
C LYS A 2 2.44 21.67 1.30
N ASN A 3 1.85 20.47 1.44
CA ASN A 3 0.84 20.22 2.49
C ASN A 3 1.07 18.98 3.38
N ILE A 4 2.23 18.35 3.32
CA ILE A 4 2.47 17.14 4.14
C ILE A 4 2.60 17.49 5.63
N LYS A 5 3.27 18.60 5.95
CA LYS A 5 3.51 19.03 7.34
C LYS A 5 2.21 19.31 8.13
N ASN A 6 1.18 19.84 7.46
CA ASN A 6 -0.09 20.17 8.11
C ASN A 6 -1.03 18.96 8.30
N LYS A 7 -0.70 17.79 7.73
CA LYS A 7 -1.50 16.56 7.87
C LYS A 7 -1.03 15.68 9.01
N ILE A 8 0.25 15.80 9.42
CA ILE A 8 0.79 15.04 10.55
C ILE A 8 0.00 15.39 11.80
N LEU A 9 -0.50 14.37 12.50
CA LEU A 9 -1.35 14.49 13.69
C LEU A 9 -2.77 15.04 13.45
N SER A 10 -3.20 15.26 12.20
CA SER A 10 -4.61 15.51 11.94
C SER A 10 -5.47 14.31 12.38
N LYS A 11 -6.76 14.56 12.67
CA LYS A 11 -7.68 13.48 13.05
C LYS A 11 -7.71 12.37 12.01
N THR A 12 -7.80 12.69 10.71
CA THR A 12 -7.79 11.73 9.61
C THR A 12 -6.48 10.92 9.57
N PHE A 13 -5.35 11.59 9.79
CA PHE A 13 -4.05 10.91 9.84
C PHE A 13 -4.00 9.89 10.98
N LEU A 14 -4.36 10.29 12.20
CA LEU A 14 -4.33 9.40 13.36
C LEU A 14 -5.36 8.29 13.26
N ASP A 15 -6.54 8.58 12.75
CA ASP A 15 -7.62 7.60 12.58
C ASP A 15 -7.21 6.49 11.62
N THR A 16 -6.68 6.86 10.46
CA THR A 16 -6.20 5.89 9.46
C THR A 16 -4.96 5.14 9.91
N LEU A 17 -4.05 5.80 10.63
CA LEU A 17 -2.84 5.18 11.13
C LEU A 17 -3.15 4.10 12.19
N LEU A 18 -4.02 4.38 13.15
CA LEU A 18 -4.19 3.59 14.36
C LEU A 18 -5.42 2.68 14.34
N PHE A 19 -6.53 3.13 13.77
CA PHE A 19 -7.80 2.48 14.03
C PHE A 19 -8.43 1.84 12.80
N ARG A 20 -8.53 2.54 11.67
CA ARG A 20 -9.36 2.10 10.56
C ARG A 20 -8.88 2.61 9.21
N GLN A 21 -9.04 1.79 8.19
CA GLN A 21 -8.81 2.18 6.81
C GLN A 21 -10.13 2.17 6.01
N ASN A 22 -10.63 0.98 5.67
CA ASN A 22 -11.83 0.80 4.85
C ASN A 22 -12.39 -0.61 5.07
N LYS A 23 -13.44 -0.97 4.33
CA LYS A 23 -14.09 -2.29 4.40
C LYS A 23 -13.16 -3.49 4.09
N TRP A 24 -12.05 -3.24 3.44
CA TRP A 24 -11.08 -4.27 3.06
C TRP A 24 -10.03 -4.56 4.16
N HIS A 25 -9.85 -3.62 5.11
CA HIS A 25 -8.84 -3.69 6.16
C HIS A 25 -9.50 -3.65 7.53
N GLN A 26 -9.25 -4.66 8.36
CA GLN A 26 -9.77 -4.70 9.74
C GLN A 26 -9.09 -3.67 10.66
N HIS A 27 -7.90 -3.23 10.30
CA HIS A 27 -6.99 -2.49 11.16
C HIS A 27 -6.53 -1.20 10.51
N GLY A 28 -6.03 -0.25 11.32
CA GLY A 28 -5.28 0.91 10.83
C GLY A 28 -3.98 0.49 10.15
N VAL A 29 -3.36 1.46 9.47
CA VAL A 29 -2.12 1.22 8.69
C VAL A 29 -1.01 0.63 9.55
N PHE A 30 -0.85 1.09 10.80
CA PHE A 30 0.21 0.62 11.68
C PHE A 30 0.11 -0.89 11.95
N LEU A 31 -1.05 -1.36 12.40
CA LEU A 31 -1.23 -2.78 12.70
C LEU A 31 -1.23 -3.64 11.42
N HIS A 32 -1.79 -3.12 10.33
CA HIS A 32 -1.68 -3.78 9.02
C HIS A 32 -0.21 -3.99 8.65
N THR A 33 0.63 -2.95 8.72
CA THR A 33 2.06 -3.02 8.44
C THR A 33 2.77 -4.08 9.30
N LEU A 34 2.52 -4.11 10.62
CA LEU A 34 3.10 -5.12 11.49
C LEU A 34 2.70 -6.55 11.10
N ARG A 35 1.47 -6.75 10.64
CA ARG A 35 1.01 -8.05 10.14
C ARG A 35 1.68 -8.44 8.83
N VAL A 36 1.85 -7.51 7.89
CA VAL A 36 2.58 -7.76 6.63
C VAL A 36 4.02 -8.17 6.94
N VAL A 37 4.70 -7.43 7.84
CA VAL A 37 6.05 -7.79 8.32
C VAL A 37 6.08 -9.20 8.93
N TYR A 38 5.11 -9.52 9.78
CA TYR A 38 5.01 -10.85 10.38
C TYR A 38 4.87 -11.96 9.33
N TYR A 39 4.00 -11.82 8.34
CA TYR A 39 3.82 -12.83 7.30
C TYR A 39 5.05 -12.95 6.38
N THR A 40 5.71 -11.85 6.07
CA THR A 40 6.96 -11.81 5.31
C THR A 40 8.09 -12.54 6.07
N LEU A 41 8.22 -12.31 7.38
CA LEU A 41 9.17 -13.03 8.25
C LEU A 41 8.85 -14.52 8.35
N LYS A 42 7.59 -14.86 8.54
CA LYS A 42 7.13 -16.26 8.62
C LYS A 42 7.43 -17.04 7.35
N ALA A 43 7.36 -16.37 6.19
CA ALA A 43 7.71 -16.93 4.89
C ALA A 43 9.23 -16.96 4.63
N LYS A 44 10.05 -16.38 5.53
CA LYS A 44 11.51 -16.23 5.39
C LYS A 44 11.94 -15.36 4.18
N GLU A 45 11.07 -14.48 3.73
CA GLU A 45 11.30 -13.55 2.61
C GLU A 45 12.00 -12.27 3.09
N TYR A 46 13.20 -12.42 3.63
CA TYR A 46 13.94 -11.33 4.29
C TYR A 46 14.22 -10.14 3.37
N LYS A 47 14.39 -10.38 2.07
CA LYS A 47 14.60 -9.30 1.09
C LYS A 47 13.40 -8.36 0.95
N LEU A 48 12.19 -8.84 1.24
CA LEU A 48 10.94 -8.07 1.14
C LEU A 48 10.62 -7.27 2.42
N LEU A 49 11.36 -7.46 3.52
CA LEU A 49 11.07 -6.81 4.80
C LEU A 49 11.05 -5.28 4.72
N GLY A 50 12.00 -4.68 4.00
CA GLY A 50 12.00 -3.24 3.81
C GLY A 50 10.73 -2.75 3.11
N GLY A 51 10.27 -3.48 2.09
CA GLY A 51 8.98 -3.24 1.45
C GLY A 51 7.83 -3.37 2.44
N ALA A 52 7.80 -4.44 3.24
CA ALA A 52 6.77 -4.70 4.24
C ALA A 52 6.64 -3.57 5.27
N PHE A 53 7.76 -2.98 5.70
CA PHE A 53 7.75 -1.85 6.64
C PHE A 53 7.23 -0.54 6.04
N PHE A 54 7.53 -0.27 4.76
CA PHE A 54 7.36 1.07 4.21
C PHE A 54 6.30 1.19 3.10
N HIS A 55 5.69 0.07 2.64
CA HIS A 55 4.76 0.10 1.51
C HIS A 55 3.61 1.09 1.69
N ASP A 56 3.06 1.15 2.88
CA ASP A 56 1.86 1.92 3.21
C ASP A 56 2.11 3.20 4.02
N ILE A 57 3.37 3.60 4.22
CA ILE A 57 3.73 4.80 5.01
C ILE A 57 3.09 6.08 4.45
N GLY A 58 2.76 6.11 3.17
CA GLY A 58 2.10 7.22 2.51
C GLY A 58 0.60 7.34 2.78
N LYS A 59 -0.09 6.25 3.15
CA LYS A 59 -1.55 6.21 3.32
C LYS A 59 -2.11 7.32 4.22
N PRO A 60 -1.58 7.55 5.44
CA PRO A 60 -2.12 8.59 6.31
C PRO A 60 -2.02 10.01 5.73
N PHE A 61 -1.07 10.25 4.81
CA PHE A 61 -0.86 11.55 4.18
C PHE A 61 -1.82 11.84 3.02
N VAL A 62 -2.35 10.79 2.37
CA VAL A 62 -3.28 10.92 1.24
C VAL A 62 -4.70 10.52 1.59
N ALA A 63 -4.94 10.09 2.83
CA ALA A 63 -6.25 9.66 3.29
C ALA A 63 -7.30 10.76 3.10
N PHE A 64 -8.44 10.41 2.50
CA PHE A 64 -9.63 11.25 2.48
C PHE A 64 -10.88 10.39 2.79
N GLU A 65 -11.83 10.99 3.49
CA GLU A 65 -13.07 10.32 3.88
C GLU A 65 -13.93 10.05 2.64
N LYS A 66 -14.45 8.82 2.55
CA LYS A 66 -15.55 8.47 1.67
C LYS A 66 -16.81 8.31 2.50
N TYR A 67 -17.88 8.88 2.01
CA TYR A 67 -19.21 8.62 2.55
C TYR A 67 -19.84 7.50 1.73
N ASP A 68 -20.27 6.46 2.42
CA ASP A 68 -21.06 5.38 1.85
C ASP A 68 -22.23 5.18 2.83
N ASP A 69 -23.43 5.49 2.38
CA ASP A 69 -24.63 5.45 3.22
C ASP A 69 -24.98 4.03 3.70
N GLU A 70 -24.44 3.01 3.03
CA GLU A 70 -24.62 1.60 3.39
C GLU A 70 -23.65 1.11 4.47
N ILE A 71 -22.62 1.90 4.79
CA ILE A 71 -21.59 1.48 5.73
C ILE A 71 -21.69 2.29 7.03
N PRO A 72 -21.92 1.63 8.18
CA PRO A 72 -22.17 2.31 9.47
C PRO A 72 -20.91 2.96 10.06
N PHE A 73 -19.86 3.14 9.28
CA PHE A 73 -18.61 3.72 9.74
C PHE A 73 -17.88 4.45 8.62
N LYS A 74 -17.03 5.39 8.99
CA LYS A 74 -16.22 6.15 8.06
C LYS A 74 -15.25 5.24 7.31
N GLU A 75 -15.23 5.35 6.00
CA GLU A 75 -14.24 4.74 5.12
C GLU A 75 -13.25 5.78 4.61
N TYR A 76 -12.01 5.32 4.37
CA TYR A 76 -10.97 6.16 3.80
C TYR A 76 -10.50 5.60 2.46
N SER A 77 -10.27 6.48 1.52
CA SER A 77 -9.59 6.20 0.25
C SER A 77 -8.15 6.72 0.30
N PHE A 78 -7.27 6.05 -0.45
CA PHE A 78 -5.82 6.28 -0.40
C PHE A 78 -5.23 6.34 -1.82
N THR A 79 -5.77 7.22 -2.66
CA THR A 79 -5.30 7.36 -4.04
C THR A 79 -3.83 7.73 -4.07
N ASP A 80 -3.04 7.05 -4.92
CA ASP A 80 -1.60 7.26 -5.12
C ASP A 80 -0.75 7.14 -3.84
N HIS A 81 -1.19 6.31 -2.87
CA HIS A 81 -0.43 6.10 -1.64
C HIS A 81 0.92 5.43 -1.88
N GLU A 82 1.05 4.58 -2.88
CA GLU A 82 2.29 3.91 -3.28
C GLU A 82 3.35 4.92 -3.77
N GLU A 83 2.95 5.87 -4.61
CA GLU A 83 3.85 6.92 -5.06
C GLU A 83 4.18 7.87 -3.90
N THR A 84 3.21 8.20 -3.03
CA THR A 84 3.47 9.00 -1.83
C THR A 84 4.43 8.28 -0.88
N SER A 85 4.26 6.98 -0.65
CA SER A 85 5.19 6.16 0.14
C SER A 85 6.61 6.23 -0.43
N TYR A 86 6.75 6.04 -1.75
CA TYR A 86 8.02 6.16 -2.42
C TYR A 86 8.64 7.56 -2.28
N GLN A 87 7.87 8.63 -2.49
CA GLN A 87 8.37 10.02 -2.37
C GLN A 87 8.87 10.34 -0.95
N LEU A 88 8.28 9.76 0.09
CA LEU A 88 8.74 9.91 1.47
C LEU A 88 10.10 9.26 1.71
N ILE A 89 10.37 8.11 1.10
CA ILE A 89 11.58 7.31 1.39
C ILE A 89 12.68 7.40 0.32
N LYS A 90 12.42 7.93 -0.87
CA LYS A 90 13.35 7.88 -2.02
C LYS A 90 14.76 8.42 -1.73
N ASN A 91 14.87 9.40 -0.84
CA ASN A 91 16.15 10.00 -0.45
C ASN A 91 16.76 9.37 0.80
N TRP A 92 16.18 8.31 1.35
CA TRP A 92 16.74 7.63 2.51
C TRP A 92 17.91 6.74 2.07
N PHE A 93 19.11 7.12 2.46
CA PHE A 93 20.35 6.50 2.01
C PHE A 93 20.57 5.07 2.53
N PHE A 94 19.92 4.72 3.66
CA PHE A 94 19.99 3.38 4.26
C PHE A 94 19.02 2.37 3.64
N LEU A 95 18.13 2.79 2.75
CA LEU A 95 17.25 1.90 2.02
C LEU A 95 17.80 1.59 0.63
N SER A 96 17.83 0.31 0.27
CA SER A 96 18.24 -0.14 -1.05
C SER A 96 17.26 0.34 -2.13
N GLU A 97 17.75 0.52 -3.36
CA GLU A 97 16.89 0.83 -4.51
C GLU A 97 15.86 -0.27 -4.77
N TYR A 98 16.22 -1.52 -4.46
CA TYR A 98 15.28 -2.64 -4.50
C TYR A 98 14.07 -2.42 -3.55
N THR A 99 14.33 -2.08 -2.27
CA THR A 99 13.27 -1.76 -1.30
C THR A 99 12.38 -0.62 -1.79
N LYS A 100 12.98 0.45 -2.33
CA LYS A 100 12.26 1.60 -2.87
C LYS A 100 11.36 1.22 -4.04
N LYS A 101 11.81 0.31 -4.92
CA LYS A 101 11.01 -0.24 -6.03
C LYS A 101 9.84 -1.07 -5.51
N ILE A 102 10.04 -1.97 -4.53
CA ILE A 102 8.94 -2.72 -3.90
C ILE A 102 7.89 -1.75 -3.35
N VAL A 103 8.28 -0.73 -2.59
CA VAL A 103 7.36 0.28 -2.04
C VAL A 103 6.59 1.00 -3.14
N ARG A 104 7.25 1.39 -4.23
CA ARG A 104 6.64 2.13 -5.33
C ARG A 104 5.64 1.30 -6.12
N TYR A 105 5.93 0.00 -6.29
CA TYR A 105 5.17 -0.86 -7.20
C TYR A 105 4.32 -1.91 -6.50
N HIS A 106 4.25 -1.94 -5.15
CA HIS A 106 3.52 -2.98 -4.41
C HIS A 106 2.03 -3.08 -4.79
N TYR A 107 1.42 -1.99 -5.21
CA TYR A 107 0.01 -1.94 -5.60
C TYR A 107 -0.21 -2.19 -7.11
N LEU A 108 0.86 -2.19 -7.93
CA LEU A 108 0.79 -2.23 -9.39
C LEU A 108 0.05 -3.46 -9.92
N LEU A 109 0.39 -4.66 -9.42
CA LEU A 109 -0.25 -5.90 -9.87
C LEU A 109 -1.75 -5.94 -9.49
N ARG A 110 -2.10 -5.45 -8.30
CA ARG A 110 -3.50 -5.35 -7.86
C ARG A 110 -4.28 -4.38 -8.75
N ASP A 111 -3.70 -3.24 -9.06
CA ASP A 111 -4.30 -2.22 -9.90
C ASP A 111 -4.52 -2.74 -11.33
N MET A 112 -3.54 -3.44 -11.88
CA MET A 112 -3.67 -4.12 -13.18
C MET A 112 -4.79 -5.16 -13.18
N ASN A 113 -4.84 -6.03 -12.17
CA ASN A 113 -5.86 -7.08 -12.09
C ASN A 113 -7.28 -6.50 -11.99
N TRP A 114 -7.44 -5.42 -11.23
CA TRP A 114 -8.73 -4.72 -11.13
C TRP A 114 -9.10 -4.00 -12.42
N SER A 115 -8.17 -3.25 -13.02
CA SER A 115 -8.45 -2.41 -14.18
C SER A 115 -8.59 -3.19 -15.49
N LYS A 116 -8.18 -4.46 -15.52
CA LYS A 116 -8.20 -5.29 -16.72
C LYS A 116 -9.58 -5.36 -17.36
N ASP A 117 -10.62 -5.47 -16.54
CA ASP A 117 -12.01 -5.58 -17.00
C ASP A 117 -12.78 -4.26 -16.86
N GLU A 118 -12.38 -3.38 -15.96
CA GLU A 118 -13.10 -2.17 -15.56
C GLU A 118 -12.61 -0.90 -16.27
N ASP A 119 -11.30 -0.80 -16.56
CA ASP A 119 -10.67 0.40 -17.14
C ASP A 119 -9.47 0.05 -18.03
N GLN A 120 -9.73 -0.16 -19.30
CA GLN A 120 -8.72 -0.56 -20.28
C GLN A 120 -7.58 0.47 -20.47
N ALA A 121 -7.87 1.77 -20.32
CA ALA A 121 -6.84 2.81 -20.42
C ALA A 121 -5.87 2.73 -19.25
N ARG A 122 -6.40 2.59 -18.04
CA ARG A 122 -5.63 2.38 -16.81
C ARG A 122 -4.82 1.09 -16.87
N TYR A 123 -5.45 -0.02 -17.30
CA TYR A 123 -4.76 -1.30 -17.49
C TYR A 123 -3.55 -1.17 -18.40
N LYS A 124 -3.70 -0.57 -19.59
CA LYS A 124 -2.60 -0.37 -20.55
C LYS A 124 -1.47 0.44 -19.94
N SER A 125 -1.79 1.52 -19.22
CA SER A 125 -0.81 2.37 -18.55
C SER A 125 -0.03 1.60 -17.49
N LYS A 126 -0.71 0.84 -16.63
CA LYS A 126 -0.08 0.05 -15.56
C LYS A 126 0.72 -1.13 -16.13
N LYS A 127 0.18 -1.78 -17.18
CA LYS A 127 0.88 -2.85 -17.89
C LYS A 127 2.19 -2.35 -18.54
N ALA A 128 2.20 -1.17 -19.12
CA ALA A 128 3.43 -0.60 -19.68
C ALA A 128 4.54 -0.46 -18.61
N ILE A 129 4.17 -0.05 -17.38
CA ILE A 129 5.13 -0.02 -16.25
C ILE A 129 5.57 -1.44 -15.88
N TRP A 130 4.61 -2.37 -15.74
CA TRP A 130 4.89 -3.77 -15.40
C TRP A 130 5.86 -4.43 -16.37
N ASP A 131 5.71 -4.17 -17.67
CA ASP A 131 6.53 -4.74 -18.73
C ASP A 131 8.00 -4.22 -18.70
N THR A 132 8.27 -3.11 -18.01
CA THR A 132 9.64 -2.61 -17.79
C THR A 132 10.37 -3.28 -16.63
N LEU A 133 9.67 -4.03 -15.79
CA LEU A 133 10.25 -4.72 -14.64
C LEU A 133 10.88 -6.03 -15.09
N ASP A 134 12.00 -6.41 -14.47
CA ASP A 134 12.58 -7.75 -14.63
C ASP A 134 11.71 -8.83 -13.98
N ASP A 135 11.93 -10.08 -14.35
CA ASP A 135 11.08 -11.19 -13.90
C ASP A 135 11.22 -11.44 -12.40
N ASP A 136 12.40 -11.26 -11.82
CA ASP A 136 12.63 -11.38 -10.38
C ASP A 136 11.79 -10.35 -9.60
N MET A 137 11.74 -9.10 -10.07
CA MET A 137 10.91 -8.05 -9.46
C MET A 137 9.42 -8.37 -9.58
N LYS A 138 8.97 -8.89 -10.74
CA LYS A 138 7.57 -9.29 -10.94
C LYS A 138 7.16 -10.41 -9.97
N ASP A 139 8.01 -11.41 -9.80
CA ASP A 139 7.78 -12.52 -8.87
C ASP A 139 7.75 -12.03 -7.43
N ASP A 140 8.66 -11.13 -7.06
CA ASP A 140 8.70 -10.52 -5.74
C ASP A 140 7.45 -9.70 -5.43
N LEU A 141 6.98 -8.90 -6.38
CA LEU A 141 5.74 -8.14 -6.24
C LEU A 141 4.51 -9.04 -6.14
N ALA A 142 4.48 -10.17 -6.86
CA ALA A 142 3.41 -11.14 -6.76
C ALA A 142 3.38 -11.81 -5.36
N ARG A 143 4.55 -12.21 -4.83
CA ARG A 143 4.65 -12.74 -3.45
C ARG A 143 4.29 -11.68 -2.42
N PHE A 144 4.79 -10.45 -2.60
CA PHE A 144 4.49 -9.35 -1.69
C PHE A 144 2.98 -9.08 -1.60
N LEU A 145 2.26 -9.12 -2.73
CA LEU A 145 0.81 -8.97 -2.78
C LEU A 145 0.09 -10.00 -1.89
N VAL A 146 0.58 -11.24 -1.83
CA VAL A 146 0.02 -12.28 -0.94
C VAL A 146 0.19 -11.89 0.53
N TYR A 147 1.37 -11.39 0.93
CA TYR A 147 1.61 -10.98 2.32
C TYR A 147 0.82 -9.74 2.70
N ASP A 148 0.69 -8.78 1.79
CA ASP A 148 -0.18 -7.62 1.96
C ASP A 148 -1.63 -8.04 2.19
N ASP A 149 -2.16 -8.99 1.40
CA ASP A 149 -3.52 -9.51 1.57
C ASP A 149 -3.70 -10.24 2.91
N GLN A 150 -2.73 -11.04 3.35
CA GLN A 150 -2.74 -11.67 4.67
C GLN A 150 -2.72 -10.63 5.80
N GLY A 151 -2.03 -9.51 5.59
CA GLY A 151 -1.97 -8.38 6.52
C GLY A 151 -3.31 -7.70 6.76
N LYS A 152 -4.23 -7.71 5.80
CA LYS A 152 -5.55 -7.07 5.90
C LYS A 152 -6.45 -7.65 7.00
N GLY A 153 -6.21 -8.88 7.43
CA GLY A 153 -7.07 -9.60 8.35
C GLY A 153 -8.23 -10.31 7.66
N LYS A 154 -9.08 -11.00 8.44
CA LYS A 154 -10.27 -11.66 7.90
C LYS A 154 -11.31 -10.60 7.53
N LYS A 155 -11.92 -10.71 6.34
CA LYS A 155 -13.11 -9.92 6.02
C LYS A 155 -14.15 -10.16 7.13
N LYS A 156 -14.66 -9.10 7.75
CA LYS A 156 -15.93 -9.20 8.47
C LYS A 156 -17.01 -9.34 7.38
N ILE A 157 -17.56 -10.53 7.28
CA ILE A 157 -18.80 -10.78 6.56
C ILE A 157 -19.93 -10.15 7.36
#